data_fc4b719382a5f1bac1aa6468eec7c687
#
_entry.id   fc4b719382a5f1bac1aa6468eec7c687
#
_cell.length_a   1.000
_cell.length_b   1.000
_cell.length_c   1.000
_cell.angle_alpha   90.00
_cell.angle_beta   90.00
_cell.angle_gamma   90.00
#
_symmetry.space_group_name_H-M   'P 1'
#
loop_
_entity.id
_entity.type
_entity.pdbx_description
1 polymer ?
#
loop_
_entity_poly.entity_id
_entity_poly.type
_entity_poly.pdbx_seq_one_letter_code
_entity_poly.pdbx_strand_id
1 'polypeptide(L)'
;MSVHAQESAAGRSTRQEELNKSLVEQAFQDVFASDAFDEGAIARYFSPRYVQKTDGRTLDFPGFVAHVRELKCTLKNVKITFERMVAEGANVVSIHRAEAEKVAGGRISVRVFALFVIDDGKIVLCDELTRLEHGAAEDRDLASRM
;
A
#
# COMPACT_ATOMS: atom_id res chain seq x y z
N MET A 1 -33.89 18.71 2.26
CA MET A 1 -33.31 17.44 1.81
C MET A 1 -34.02 16.28 2.50
N SER A 2 -34.35 15.25 1.76
CA SER A 2 -35.04 14.10 2.35
C SER A 2 -34.08 13.21 3.12
N VAL A 3 -34.58 12.54 4.14
CA VAL A 3 -33.81 11.56 4.90
C VAL A 3 -33.28 10.45 4.00
N HIS A 4 -34.08 10.02 3.02
CA HIS A 4 -33.69 9.01 2.06
C HIS A 4 -32.47 9.42 1.23
N ALA A 5 -32.38 10.68 0.77
CA ALA A 5 -31.23 11.17 0.03
C ALA A 5 -29.97 11.20 0.90
N GLN A 6 -30.09 11.54 2.17
CA GLN A 6 -28.96 11.51 3.09
C GLN A 6 -28.46 10.09 3.34
N GLU A 7 -29.36 9.15 3.56
CA GLU A 7 -29.00 7.75 3.75
C GLU A 7 -28.30 7.20 2.53
N SER A 8 -28.80 7.51 1.31
CA SER A 8 -28.20 7.10 0.07
C SER A 8 -26.77 7.66 -0.07
N ALA A 9 -26.57 8.93 0.27
CA ALA A 9 -25.24 9.56 0.22
C ALA A 9 -24.30 8.94 1.27
N ALA A 10 -24.78 8.64 2.47
CA ALA A 10 -23.97 8.05 3.53
C ALA A 10 -23.59 6.60 3.22
N GLY A 11 -24.46 5.85 2.53
CA GLY A 11 -24.22 4.45 2.18
C GLY A 11 -23.42 4.24 0.91
N ARG A 12 -23.00 5.29 0.22
CA ARG A 12 -22.31 5.21 -1.07
C ARG A 12 -21.03 6.02 -1.07
N SER A 13 -19.99 5.43 -1.64
CA SER A 13 -18.76 6.14 -1.93
C SER A 13 -19.01 7.16 -3.04
N THR A 14 -18.38 8.31 -2.94
CA THR A 14 -18.34 9.29 -4.03
C THR A 14 -17.47 8.76 -5.17
N ARG A 15 -17.58 9.41 -6.35
CA ARG A 15 -16.71 9.10 -7.48
C ARG A 15 -15.24 9.29 -7.11
N GLN A 16 -14.91 10.37 -6.38
CA GLN A 16 -13.53 10.63 -5.98
C GLN A 16 -13.02 9.55 -5.02
N GLU A 17 -13.86 9.09 -4.11
CA GLU A 17 -13.49 8.00 -3.19
C GLU A 17 -13.23 6.70 -3.94
N GLU A 18 -14.04 6.38 -4.95
CA GLU A 18 -13.80 5.21 -5.80
C GLU A 18 -12.50 5.35 -6.60
N LEU A 19 -12.21 6.53 -7.13
CA LEU A 19 -10.96 6.80 -7.84
C LEU A 19 -9.76 6.66 -6.90
N ASN A 20 -9.88 7.11 -5.67
CA ASN A 20 -8.81 7.00 -4.68
C ASN A 20 -8.52 5.54 -4.33
N LYS A 21 -9.54 4.71 -4.19
CA LYS A 21 -9.35 3.26 -3.98
C LYS A 21 -8.63 2.62 -5.18
N SER A 22 -9.06 2.95 -6.38
CA SER A 22 -8.43 2.45 -7.61
C SER A 22 -6.97 2.90 -7.72
N LEU A 23 -6.66 4.12 -7.31
CA LEU A 23 -5.29 4.64 -7.30
C LEU A 23 -4.40 3.77 -6.41
N VAL A 24 -4.87 3.44 -5.20
CA VAL A 24 -4.11 2.59 -4.27
C VAL A 24 -3.89 1.20 -4.87
N GLU A 25 -4.94 0.58 -5.41
CA GLU A 25 -4.82 -0.73 -6.04
C GLU A 25 -3.81 -0.71 -7.18
N GLN A 26 -3.91 0.28 -8.07
CA GLN A 26 -3.03 0.39 -9.22
C GLN A 26 -1.59 0.65 -8.81
N ALA A 27 -1.38 1.50 -7.79
CA ALA A 27 -0.06 1.77 -7.26
C ALA A 27 0.61 0.48 -6.76
N PHE A 28 -0.13 -0.35 -6.04
CA PHE A 28 0.42 -1.59 -5.51
C PHE A 28 0.75 -2.59 -6.62
N GLN A 29 -0.10 -2.69 -7.64
CA GLN A 29 0.17 -3.58 -8.76
C GLN A 29 1.40 -3.12 -9.55
N ASP A 30 1.50 -1.84 -9.85
CA ASP A 30 2.57 -1.32 -10.69
C ASP A 30 3.91 -1.18 -9.96
N VAL A 31 3.87 -0.88 -8.66
CA VAL A 31 5.09 -0.65 -7.87
C VAL A 31 5.57 -1.91 -7.18
N PHE A 32 4.70 -2.67 -6.54
CA PHE A 32 5.10 -3.82 -5.72
C PHE A 32 4.96 -5.16 -6.44
N ALA A 33 3.87 -5.36 -7.17
CA ALA A 33 3.61 -6.66 -7.81
C ALA A 33 4.31 -6.82 -9.15
N SER A 34 4.84 -5.74 -9.73
CA SER A 34 5.64 -5.82 -10.95
C SER A 34 7.00 -6.45 -10.66
N ASP A 35 7.61 -7.06 -11.68
CA ASP A 35 8.87 -7.80 -11.50
C ASP A 35 10.09 -6.88 -11.33
N ALA A 36 10.10 -5.73 -11.99
CA ALA A 36 11.25 -4.84 -12.01
C ALA A 36 11.05 -3.61 -11.12
N PHE A 37 12.15 -3.09 -10.58
CA PHE A 37 12.17 -1.79 -9.94
C PHE A 37 11.97 -0.70 -11.00
N ASP A 38 10.98 0.15 -10.81
CA ASP A 38 10.65 1.25 -11.73
C ASP A 38 10.38 2.53 -10.94
N GLU A 39 11.37 3.40 -10.90
CA GLU A 39 11.29 4.65 -10.18
C GLU A 39 10.22 5.58 -10.78
N GLY A 40 10.02 5.52 -12.10
CA GLY A 40 8.97 6.27 -12.77
C GLY A 40 7.58 5.85 -12.34
N ALA A 41 7.37 4.56 -12.11
CA ALA A 41 6.09 4.06 -11.59
C ALA A 41 5.84 4.60 -10.18
N ILE A 42 6.87 4.60 -9.33
CA ILE A 42 6.76 5.16 -7.98
C ILE A 42 6.35 6.64 -8.06
N ALA A 43 7.04 7.43 -8.88
CA ALA A 43 6.75 8.86 -9.02
C ALA A 43 5.37 9.14 -9.59
N ARG A 44 4.79 8.20 -10.34
CA ARG A 44 3.44 8.34 -10.90
C ARG A 44 2.38 8.31 -9.81
N TYR A 45 2.55 7.46 -8.80
CA TYR A 45 1.53 7.21 -7.78
C TYR A 45 1.82 7.86 -6.43
N PHE A 46 3.07 8.10 -6.11
CA PHE A 46 3.49 8.62 -4.81
C PHE A 46 4.05 10.02 -4.95
N SER A 47 3.60 10.93 -4.06
CA SER A 47 4.07 12.31 -4.04
C SER A 47 5.55 12.39 -3.66
N PRO A 48 6.29 13.40 -4.15
CA PRO A 48 7.65 13.67 -3.62
C PRO A 48 7.66 13.94 -2.11
N ARG A 49 6.51 14.32 -1.52
CA ARG A 49 6.34 14.56 -0.08
C ARG A 49 5.85 13.33 0.68
N TYR A 50 5.84 12.18 0.02
CA TYR A 50 5.32 10.94 0.61
C TYR A 50 6.06 10.58 1.89
N VAL A 51 5.29 10.18 2.90
CA VAL A 51 5.80 9.64 4.16
C VAL A 51 5.14 8.27 4.39
N GLN A 52 5.96 7.29 4.71
CA GLN A 52 5.49 5.97 5.09
C GLN A 52 5.80 5.71 6.55
N LYS A 53 4.77 5.32 7.29
CA LYS A 53 4.91 4.87 8.67
C LYS A 53 4.52 3.41 8.71
N THR A 54 5.45 2.55 9.07
CA THR A 54 5.23 1.11 9.10
C THR A 54 5.74 0.55 10.42
N ASP A 55 4.83 0.04 11.23
CA ASP A 55 5.17 -0.59 12.51
C ASP A 55 6.06 0.30 13.38
N GLY A 56 5.76 1.60 13.40
CA GLY A 56 6.49 2.59 14.19
C GLY A 56 7.75 3.14 13.54
N ARG A 57 8.11 2.69 12.34
CA ARG A 57 9.26 3.21 11.58
C ARG A 57 8.77 4.17 10.51
N THR A 58 9.51 5.26 10.29
CA THR A 58 9.12 6.31 9.34
C THR A 58 10.15 6.40 8.21
N LEU A 59 9.65 6.42 6.98
CA LEU A 59 10.45 6.65 5.78
C LEU A 59 9.92 7.89 5.06
N ASP A 60 10.83 8.72 4.57
CA ASP A 60 10.49 9.77 3.62
C ASP A 60 10.48 9.19 2.20
N PHE A 61 10.27 10.04 1.19
CA PHE A 61 10.20 9.55 -0.19
C PHE A 61 11.50 8.87 -0.66
N PRO A 62 12.70 9.44 -0.46
CA PRO A 62 13.93 8.74 -0.82
C PRO A 62 14.11 7.42 -0.07
N GLY A 63 13.76 7.37 1.21
CA GLY A 63 13.80 6.15 2.01
C GLY A 63 12.82 5.09 1.48
N PHE A 64 11.64 5.53 1.06
CA PHE A 64 10.65 4.63 0.45
C PHE A 64 11.15 4.07 -0.88
N VAL A 65 11.77 4.88 -1.73
CA VAL A 65 12.36 4.41 -2.97
C VAL A 65 13.42 3.34 -2.70
N ALA A 66 14.30 3.58 -1.72
CA ALA A 66 15.30 2.61 -1.31
C ALA A 66 14.66 1.31 -0.79
N HIS A 67 13.58 1.43 -0.05
CA HIS A 67 12.81 0.28 0.46
C HIS A 67 12.25 -0.56 -0.69
N VAL A 68 11.64 0.07 -1.69
CA VAL A 68 11.10 -0.65 -2.86
C VAL A 68 12.22 -1.36 -3.60
N ARG A 69 13.35 -0.70 -3.78
CA ARG A 69 14.51 -1.32 -4.43
C ARG A 69 14.98 -2.56 -3.66
N GLU A 70 15.06 -2.47 -2.34
CA GLU A 70 15.44 -3.60 -1.49
C GLU A 70 14.44 -4.77 -1.62
N LEU A 71 13.14 -4.48 -1.65
CA LEU A 71 12.12 -5.50 -1.85
C LEU A 71 12.30 -6.22 -3.17
N LYS A 72 12.61 -5.49 -4.25
CA LYS A 72 12.82 -6.10 -5.57
C LYS A 72 14.06 -7.01 -5.61
N CYS A 73 15.05 -6.73 -4.77
CA CYS A 73 16.22 -7.59 -4.65
C CYS A 73 15.97 -8.82 -3.78
N THR A 74 15.04 -8.72 -2.84
CA THR A 74 14.79 -9.74 -1.82
C THR A 74 13.67 -10.70 -2.21
N LEU A 75 12.65 -10.19 -2.92
CA LEU A 75 11.41 -10.92 -3.22
C LEU A 75 11.21 -11.06 -4.72
N LYS A 76 10.47 -12.12 -5.09
CA LYS A 76 10.00 -12.35 -6.45
C LYS A 76 8.58 -12.90 -6.40
N ASN A 77 7.88 -12.82 -7.53
CA ASN A 77 6.51 -13.32 -7.67
C ASN A 77 5.57 -12.75 -6.60
N VAL A 78 5.65 -11.44 -6.41
CA VAL A 78 4.84 -10.74 -5.42
C VAL A 78 3.39 -10.68 -5.89
N LYS A 79 2.47 -11.10 -5.01
CA LYS A 79 1.04 -11.03 -5.24
C LYS A 79 0.41 -10.22 -4.12
N ILE A 80 -0.34 -9.19 -4.49
CA ILE A 80 -1.08 -8.34 -3.56
C ILE A 80 -2.57 -8.64 -3.71
N THR A 81 -3.22 -8.96 -2.60
CA THR A 81 -4.67 -9.20 -2.58
C THR A 81 -5.30 -8.22 -1.61
N PHE A 82 -6.20 -7.37 -2.11
CA PHE A 82 -6.98 -6.46 -1.27
C PHE A 82 -8.22 -7.18 -0.78
N GLU A 83 -8.25 -7.50 0.50
CA GLU A 83 -9.38 -8.18 1.12
C GLU A 83 -10.54 -7.21 1.33
N ARG A 84 -10.24 -5.97 1.68
CA ARG A 84 -11.22 -4.93 1.93
C ARG A 84 -10.60 -3.55 1.75
N MET A 85 -11.37 -2.66 1.15
CA MET A 85 -11.00 -1.26 1.04
C MET A 85 -12.22 -0.39 1.33
N VAL A 86 -12.01 0.65 2.11
CA VAL A 86 -13.02 1.68 2.36
C VAL A 86 -12.37 3.03 2.17
N ALA A 87 -13.15 4.00 1.71
CA ALA A 87 -12.67 5.35 1.48
C ALA A 87 -13.64 6.37 2.05
N GLU A 88 -13.09 7.42 2.66
CA GLU A 88 -13.83 8.57 3.15
C GLU A 88 -13.00 9.81 2.86
N GLY A 89 -13.52 10.68 1.99
CA GLY A 89 -12.76 11.86 1.56
C GLY A 89 -11.44 11.45 0.93
N ALA A 90 -10.35 12.03 1.41
CA ALA A 90 -9.00 11.76 0.94
C ALA A 90 -8.38 10.49 1.55
N ASN A 91 -9.08 9.82 2.46
CA ASN A 91 -8.54 8.68 3.20
C ASN A 91 -9.01 7.37 2.58
N VAL A 92 -8.07 6.45 2.41
CA VAL A 92 -8.37 5.08 1.99
C VAL A 92 -7.79 4.14 3.03
N VAL A 93 -8.62 3.23 3.54
CA VAL A 93 -8.17 2.18 4.46
C VAL A 93 -8.24 0.86 3.72
N SER A 94 -7.20 0.06 3.83
CA SER A 94 -7.19 -1.27 3.23
C SER A 94 -6.80 -2.33 4.25
N ILE A 95 -7.34 -3.50 4.04
CA ILE A 95 -6.83 -4.74 4.62
C ILE A 95 -6.37 -5.56 3.44
N HIS A 96 -5.07 -5.81 3.37
CA HIS A 96 -4.52 -6.53 2.23
C HIS A 96 -3.46 -7.54 2.67
N ARG A 97 -3.14 -8.45 1.78
CA ARG A 97 -2.12 -9.47 1.99
C ARG A 97 -1.11 -9.40 0.86
N ALA A 98 0.16 -9.43 1.23
CA ALA A 98 1.25 -9.53 0.30
C ALA A 98 1.88 -10.92 0.45
N GLU A 99 1.95 -11.65 -0.65
CA GLU A 99 2.57 -12.97 -0.69
C GLU A 99 3.70 -12.94 -1.70
N ALA A 100 4.81 -13.58 -1.40
CA ALA A 100 5.96 -13.58 -2.29
C ALA A 100 6.85 -14.78 -2.02
N GLU A 101 7.79 -14.99 -2.93
CA GLU A 101 8.90 -15.91 -2.74
C GLU A 101 10.14 -15.10 -2.42
N LYS A 102 10.95 -15.57 -1.49
CA LYS A 102 12.25 -14.95 -1.22
C LYS A 102 13.25 -15.44 -2.27
N VAL A 103 14.04 -14.55 -2.80
CA VAL A 103 15.11 -14.91 -3.77
C VAL A 103 16.06 -15.90 -3.13
N ALA A 104 16.33 -15.76 -1.84
CA ALA A 104 17.19 -16.69 -1.10
C ALA A 104 16.54 -18.04 -0.77
N GLY A 105 15.24 -18.20 -1.09
CA GLY A 105 14.47 -19.43 -0.84
C GLY A 105 13.44 -19.26 0.26
N GLY A 106 12.31 -19.93 0.08
CA GLY A 106 11.19 -19.89 1.00
C GLY A 106 10.13 -18.87 0.59
N ARG A 107 8.97 -18.96 1.22
CA ARG A 107 7.82 -18.09 0.95
C ARG A 107 7.58 -17.18 2.12
N ILE A 108 6.93 -16.05 1.84
CA ILE A 108 6.55 -15.08 2.86
C ILE A 108 5.11 -14.63 2.58
N SER A 109 4.36 -14.42 3.66
CA SER A 109 3.02 -13.86 3.61
C SER A 109 2.86 -12.86 4.75
N VAL A 110 2.44 -11.65 4.41
CA VAL A 110 2.26 -10.55 5.36
C VAL A 110 0.85 -10.00 5.21
N ARG A 111 0.13 -9.84 6.32
CA ARG A 111 -1.16 -9.19 6.35
C ARG A 111 -0.99 -7.76 6.82
N VAL A 112 -1.64 -6.82 6.15
CA VAL A 112 -1.42 -5.39 6.35
C VAL A 112 -2.75 -4.67 6.59
N PHE A 113 -2.77 -3.80 7.61
CA PHE A 113 -3.85 -2.85 7.86
C PHE A 113 -3.25 -1.47 7.62
N ALA A 114 -3.76 -0.75 6.63
CA ALA A 114 -3.13 0.48 6.18
C ALA A 114 -4.14 1.61 6.00
N LEU A 115 -3.70 2.82 6.36
CA LEU A 115 -4.37 4.06 6.01
C LEU A 115 -3.52 4.78 4.98
N PHE A 116 -4.15 5.18 3.88
CA PHE A 116 -3.53 6.00 2.85
C PHE A 116 -4.21 7.35 2.80
N VAL A 117 -3.44 8.42 2.60
CA VAL A 117 -3.98 9.75 2.34
C VAL A 117 -3.59 10.15 0.93
N ILE A 118 -4.59 10.59 0.17
CA ILE A 118 -4.44 11.01 -1.23
C ILE A 118 -4.56 12.52 -1.30
N ASP A 119 -3.65 13.17 -2.00
CA ASP A 119 -3.70 14.60 -2.28
C ASP A 119 -3.21 14.85 -3.69
N ASP A 120 -3.97 15.65 -4.43
CA ASP A 120 -3.63 16.01 -5.81
C ASP A 120 -3.31 14.78 -6.68
N GLY A 121 -4.12 13.74 -6.55
CA GLY A 121 -3.99 12.53 -7.36
C GLY A 121 -2.81 11.63 -7.02
N LYS A 122 -2.15 11.84 -5.88
CA LYS A 122 -1.02 11.01 -5.46
C LYS A 122 -1.12 10.65 -3.99
N ILE A 123 -0.50 9.54 -3.63
CA ILE A 123 -0.44 9.10 -2.25
C ILE A 123 0.61 9.93 -1.52
N VAL A 124 0.21 10.60 -0.43
CA VAL A 124 1.11 11.45 0.37
C VAL A 124 1.47 10.84 1.71
N LEU A 125 0.69 9.88 2.17
CA LEU A 125 0.93 9.20 3.45
C LEU A 125 0.44 7.75 3.36
N CYS A 126 1.22 6.87 3.93
CA CYS A 126 0.78 5.53 4.31
C CYS A 126 1.14 5.33 5.78
N ASP A 127 0.16 4.92 6.58
CA ASP A 127 0.37 4.56 7.99
C ASP A 127 -0.17 3.16 8.16
N GLU A 128 0.72 2.21 8.46
CA GLU A 128 0.34 0.80 8.41
C GLU A 128 0.90 -0.01 9.57
N LEU A 129 0.15 -1.06 9.90
CA LEU A 129 0.57 -2.13 10.79
C LEU A 129 0.63 -3.42 9.99
N THR A 130 1.67 -4.20 10.19
CA THR A 130 1.88 -5.44 9.47
C THR A 130 1.96 -6.62 10.44
N ARG A 131 1.57 -7.78 9.92
CA ARG A 131 1.68 -9.03 10.65
C ARG A 131 2.24 -10.11 9.74
N LEU A 132 3.38 -10.64 10.10
CA LEU A 132 3.94 -11.78 9.40
C LEU A 132 3.07 -12.99 9.69
N GLU A 133 2.48 -13.58 8.66
CA GLU A 133 1.65 -14.79 8.78
C GLU A 133 2.43 -16.05 8.44
N HIS A 134 3.37 -15.94 7.51
CA HIS A 134 4.23 -17.04 7.12
C HIS A 134 5.60 -16.48 6.72
N GLY A 135 6.66 -17.06 7.26
CA GLY A 135 8.04 -16.66 7.00
C GLY A 135 8.93 -16.94 8.21
N ALA A 136 10.20 -16.60 8.10
CA ALA A 136 11.16 -16.70 9.19
C ALA A 136 11.03 -15.50 10.14
N ALA A 137 11.46 -15.65 11.39
CA ALA A 137 11.42 -14.56 12.36
C ALA A 137 12.17 -13.32 11.88
N GLU A 138 13.22 -13.49 11.12
CA GLU A 138 14.03 -12.43 10.52
C GLU A 138 13.28 -11.60 9.48
N ASP A 139 12.14 -12.08 8.98
CA ASP A 139 11.34 -11.41 7.95
C ASP A 139 10.33 -10.41 8.53
N ARG A 140 10.24 -10.29 9.86
CA ARG A 140 9.22 -9.47 10.51
C ARG A 140 9.27 -7.99 10.15
N ASP A 141 10.45 -7.46 9.84
CA ASP A 141 10.63 -6.06 9.49
C ASP A 141 10.66 -5.79 7.99
N LEU A 142 10.29 -6.78 7.16
CA LEU A 142 10.41 -6.69 5.71
C LEU A 142 9.65 -5.49 5.13
N ALA A 143 8.48 -5.17 5.69
CA ALA A 143 7.66 -4.06 5.21
C ALA A 143 8.28 -2.68 5.45
N SER A 144 9.30 -2.56 6.31
CA SER A 144 9.97 -1.30 6.64
C SER A 144 11.47 -1.33 6.39
N ARG A 145 12.00 -2.45 5.91
CA ARG A 145 13.43 -2.60 5.66
C ARG A 145 13.87 -1.76 4.46
N MET A 146 15.02 -1.15 4.60
CA MET A 146 15.66 -0.42 3.51
C MET A 146 16.75 -1.22 2.84
#